data_3f65ffd50105bc9936db16d1f6bb9797
#
_entry.id   3f65ffd50105bc9936db16d1f6bb9797
#
_cell.length_a   1.000
_cell.length_b   1.000
_cell.length_c   1.000
_cell.angle_alpha   90.00
_cell.angle_beta   90.00
_cell.angle_gamma   90.00
#
_symmetry.space_group_name_H-M   'P 1'
#
loop_
_entity.id
_entity.type
_entity.pdbx_description
1 polymer ?
#
loop_
_entity_poly.entity_id
_entity_poly.type
_entity_poly.pdbx_seq_one_letter_code
_entity_poly.pdbx_strand_id
1 'polypeptide(L)' 'GSCELEIFGKADAPKRVNNPEACGLRHLAFKVECIEKTVAELEKLGIECEPIRWDDFTQKKMTFFKDPDGLPLELHE' A
#
# COMPACT_ATOMS: atom_id res chain seq x y z
N GLY A 1 -10.20 -13.81 -9.97
CA GLY A 1 -11.31 -13.28 -9.24
C GLY A 1 -11.78 -11.96 -9.80
N SER A 2 -12.92 -11.55 -9.35
CA SER A 2 -13.49 -10.29 -9.80
C SER A 2 -13.73 -9.40 -8.61
N CYS A 3 -12.78 -8.54 -8.39
CA CYS A 3 -12.83 -7.57 -7.31
C CYS A 3 -12.67 -6.19 -7.92
N GLU A 4 -13.48 -5.25 -7.49
CA GLU A 4 -13.39 -3.87 -7.96
C GLU A 4 -13.09 -2.95 -6.78
N LEU A 5 -12.25 -1.97 -7.01
CA LEU A 5 -11.95 -0.93 -6.04
C LEU A 5 -12.57 0.37 -6.54
N GLU A 6 -13.50 0.92 -5.78
CA GLU A 6 -14.09 2.22 -6.10
C GLU A 6 -13.38 3.31 -5.33
N ILE A 7 -12.94 4.33 -6.05
CA ILE A 7 -12.23 5.47 -5.48
C ILE A 7 -12.98 6.74 -5.81
N PHE A 8 -13.28 7.54 -4.79
CA PHE A 8 -14.00 8.79 -4.95
C PHE A 8 -13.08 9.96 -4.72
N GLY A 9 -12.99 10.85 -5.71
CA GLY A 9 -12.28 12.11 -5.57
C GLY A 9 -13.21 13.21 -5.06
N LYS A 10 -12.93 13.70 -3.85
CA LYS A 10 -13.70 14.78 -3.22
C LYS A 10 -12.75 15.86 -2.77
N ALA A 11 -12.88 17.05 -3.34
CA ALA A 11 -11.97 18.15 -3.04
C ALA A 11 -12.03 18.62 -1.58
N ASP A 12 -13.18 18.46 -0.92
CA ASP A 12 -13.39 18.91 0.45
C ASP A 12 -13.29 17.79 1.49
N ALA A 13 -12.80 16.62 1.10
CA ALA A 13 -12.64 15.52 2.03
C ALA A 13 -11.60 15.86 3.12
N PRO A 14 -11.89 15.57 4.40
CA PRO A 14 -10.90 15.75 5.46
C PRO A 14 -9.69 14.87 5.22
N LYS A 15 -8.52 15.33 5.70
CA LYS A 15 -7.29 14.55 5.59
C LYS A 15 -7.39 13.25 6.37
N ARG A 16 -6.73 12.22 5.85
CA ARG A 16 -6.61 10.94 6.54
C ARG A 16 -5.85 11.10 7.85
N VAL A 17 -6.29 10.40 8.90
CA VAL A 17 -5.60 10.35 10.19
C VAL A 17 -4.85 9.02 10.30
N ASN A 18 -3.52 9.07 10.20
CA ASN A 18 -2.67 7.89 10.36
C ASN A 18 -2.23 7.68 11.81
N ASN A 19 -2.07 8.75 12.57
CA ASN A 19 -1.61 8.72 13.95
C ASN A 19 -2.43 9.67 14.83
N PRO A 20 -3.04 9.21 15.93
CA PRO A 20 -3.15 7.79 16.27
C PRO A 20 -4.05 7.05 15.29
N GLU A 21 -3.87 5.73 15.20
CA GLU A 21 -4.70 4.93 14.32
C GLU A 21 -6.17 4.98 14.76
N ALA A 22 -7.03 5.32 13.83
CA ALA A 22 -8.47 5.37 14.07
C ALA A 22 -9.17 4.19 13.39
N CYS A 23 -10.41 3.96 13.76
CA CYS A 23 -11.22 2.94 13.09
C CYS A 23 -11.36 3.25 11.61
N GLY A 24 -11.66 2.23 10.81
CA GLY A 24 -11.80 2.34 9.38
C GLY A 24 -10.63 1.67 8.67
N LEU A 25 -10.52 1.93 7.38
CA LEU A 25 -9.49 1.30 6.56
C LEU A 25 -8.10 1.79 6.96
N ARG A 26 -7.25 0.87 7.41
CA ARG A 26 -5.87 1.20 7.81
C ARG A 26 -4.90 1.06 6.66
N HIS A 27 -5.01 0.00 5.87
CA HIS A 27 -4.23 -0.19 4.65
C HIS A 27 -4.92 -1.22 3.75
N LEU A 28 -4.52 -1.25 2.48
CA LEU A 28 -4.88 -2.29 1.53
C LEU A 28 -3.64 -3.10 1.23
N ALA A 29 -3.80 -4.42 1.11
CA ALA A 29 -2.69 -5.31 0.78
C ALA A 29 -2.93 -5.94 -0.59
N PHE A 30 -1.88 -5.97 -1.41
CA PHE A 30 -1.91 -6.57 -2.74
C PHE A 30 -0.87 -7.68 -2.80
N LYS A 31 -1.30 -8.85 -3.27
CA LYS A 31 -0.39 -9.96 -3.49
C LYS A 31 0.30 -9.80 -4.85
N VAL A 32 1.61 -9.99 -4.89
CA VAL A 32 2.41 -9.91 -6.11
C VAL A 32 3.30 -11.14 -6.24
N GLU A 33 3.72 -11.47 -7.45
CA GLU A 33 4.57 -12.64 -7.68
C GLU A 33 6.02 -12.37 -7.36
N CYS A 34 6.53 -11.17 -7.69
CA CYS A 34 7.91 -10.78 -7.44
C CYS A 34 7.92 -9.35 -6.91
N ILE A 35 8.15 -9.19 -5.62
CA ILE A 35 8.07 -7.90 -4.97
C ILE A 35 9.17 -6.94 -5.44
N GLU A 36 10.38 -7.46 -5.69
CA GLU A 36 11.49 -6.62 -6.17
C GLU A 36 11.14 -5.99 -7.53
N LYS A 37 10.52 -6.76 -8.41
CA LYS A 37 10.12 -6.26 -9.72
C LYS A 37 9.03 -5.21 -9.60
N THR A 38 8.04 -5.44 -8.76
CA THR A 38 6.95 -4.47 -8.55
C THR A 38 7.47 -3.18 -7.94
N VAL A 39 8.35 -3.27 -6.95
CA VAL A 39 8.98 -2.09 -6.34
C VAL A 39 9.76 -1.30 -7.39
N ALA A 40 10.54 -1.99 -8.23
CA ALA A 40 11.29 -1.31 -9.29
C ALA A 40 10.37 -0.57 -10.27
N GLU A 41 9.24 -1.16 -10.62
CA GLU A 41 8.26 -0.52 -11.49
C GLU A 41 7.64 0.73 -10.84
N LEU A 42 7.31 0.64 -9.55
CA LEU A 42 6.76 1.77 -8.80
C LEU A 42 7.79 2.90 -8.68
N GLU A 43 9.04 2.58 -8.42
CA GLU A 43 10.10 3.58 -8.30
C GLU A 43 10.36 4.30 -9.63
N LYS A 44 10.23 3.60 -10.76
CA LYS A 44 10.29 4.25 -12.08
C LYS A 44 9.21 5.30 -12.28
N LEU A 45 8.08 5.13 -11.62
CA LEU A 45 6.97 6.07 -11.66
C LEU A 45 7.10 7.19 -10.62
N GLY A 46 8.19 7.20 -9.87
CA GLY A 46 8.42 8.19 -8.83
C GLY A 46 7.73 7.87 -7.51
N ILE A 47 7.27 6.64 -7.34
CA ILE A 47 6.60 6.22 -6.11
C ILE A 47 7.65 5.57 -5.19
N GLU A 48 7.82 6.15 -4.02
CA GLU A 48 8.80 5.70 -3.04
C GLU A 48 8.23 4.54 -2.23
N CYS A 49 9.00 3.46 -2.11
CA CYS A 49 8.63 2.30 -1.31
C CYS A 49 9.55 2.18 -0.11
N GLU A 50 9.03 1.65 0.99
CA GLU A 50 9.85 1.30 2.14
C GLU A 50 10.79 0.14 1.77
N PRO A 51 11.88 -0.08 2.52
CA PRO A 51 12.73 -1.24 2.27
C PRO A 51 11.94 -2.55 2.38
N ILE A 52 12.20 -3.46 1.46
CA ILE A 52 11.58 -4.78 1.49
C ILE A 52 12.01 -5.50 2.75
N ARG A 53 11.07 -6.09 3.47
CA ARG A 53 11.35 -6.83 4.69
C ARG A 53 10.62 -8.16 4.71
N TRP A 54 10.99 -8.99 5.66
CA TRP A 54 10.44 -10.32 5.85
C TRP A 54 9.26 -10.23 6.84
N ASP A 55 8.13 -10.83 6.46
CA ASP A 55 6.98 -10.91 7.36
C ASP A 55 7.04 -12.23 8.12
N ASP A 56 7.14 -12.14 9.43
CA ASP A 56 7.26 -13.32 10.29
C ASP A 56 6.00 -14.20 10.31
N PHE A 57 4.84 -13.60 10.05
CA PHE A 57 3.59 -14.35 10.02
C PHE A 57 3.43 -15.17 8.75
N THR A 58 3.71 -14.58 7.61
CA THR A 58 3.55 -15.25 6.31
C THR A 58 4.79 -15.99 5.86
N GLN A 59 5.96 -15.68 6.44
CA GLN A 59 7.25 -16.18 6.01
C GLN A 59 7.57 -15.81 4.56
N LYS A 60 7.15 -14.60 4.17
CA LYS A 60 7.36 -14.06 2.83
C LYS A 60 7.74 -12.60 2.89
N LYS A 61 8.22 -12.09 1.78
CA LYS A 61 8.63 -10.69 1.68
C LYS A 61 7.42 -9.77 1.59
N MET A 62 7.57 -8.58 2.15
CA MET A 62 6.54 -7.54 2.11
C MET A 62 7.17 -6.15 2.11
N THR A 63 6.43 -5.17 1.69
CA THR A 63 6.79 -3.76 1.83
C THR A 63 5.56 -2.88 1.79
N PHE A 64 5.75 -1.60 2.10
CA PHE A 64 4.68 -0.61 2.06
C PHE A 64 5.06 0.58 1.18
N PHE A 65 4.08 1.19 0.60
CA PHE A 65 4.16 2.52 0.00
C PHE A 65 2.85 3.25 0.33
N LYS A 66 2.70 4.48 -0.14
CA LYS A 66 1.51 5.26 0.18
C LYS A 66 0.84 5.76 -1.09
N ASP A 67 -0.49 5.87 -1.03
CA ASP A 67 -1.21 6.58 -2.08
C ASP A 67 -1.01 8.10 -1.91
N PRO A 68 -1.50 8.93 -2.86
CA PRO A 68 -1.32 10.38 -2.75
C PRO A 68 -1.92 11.02 -1.50
N ASP A 69 -2.89 10.38 -0.88
CA ASP A 69 -3.54 10.89 0.33
C ASP A 69 -2.96 10.32 1.63
N GLY A 70 -1.91 9.51 1.51
CA GLY A 70 -1.24 8.92 2.67
C GLY A 70 -1.79 7.60 3.15
N LEU A 71 -2.71 6.97 2.42
CA LEU A 71 -3.17 5.62 2.76
C LEU A 71 -2.02 4.64 2.55
N PRO A 72 -1.63 3.88 3.59
CA PRO A 72 -0.62 2.85 3.40
C PRO A 72 -1.12 1.73 2.49
N LEU A 73 -0.29 1.31 1.57
CA LEU A 73 -0.56 0.21 0.65
C LEU A 73 0.54 -0.84 0.83
N GLU A 74 0.13 -2.08 1.03
CA GLU A 74 1.07 -3.17 1.26
C GLU A 74 1.25 -4.00 -0.01
N LEU A 75 2.49 -4.39 -0.29
CA LEU A 75 2.79 -5.43 -1.27
C LEU A 75 3.31 -6.65 -0.51
N HIS A 76 2.84 -7.84 -0.87
CA HIS A 76 3.37 -9.08 -0.30
C HIS A 76 3.36 -10.20 -1.33
N GLU A 77 4.27 -11.16 -1.16
CA GLU A 77 4.33 -12.37 -1.98
C GLU A 77 3.46 -13.52 -1.47
#